data_ea2df02bb6cdc89b145880bb1074464f
#
_entry.id   ea2df02bb6cdc89b145880bb1074464f
#
_cell.length_a   1.000
_cell.length_b   1.000
_cell.length_c   1.000
_cell.angle_alpha   90.00
_cell.angle_beta   90.00
_cell.angle_gamma   90.00
#
_symmetry.space_group_name_H-M   'P 1'
#
loop_
_entity.id
_entity.type
_entity.pdbx_description
1 polymer ?
#
loop_
_entity_poly.entity_id
_entity_poly.type
_entity_poly.pdbx_seq_one_letter_code
_entity_poly.pdbx_strand_id
1 'polypeptide(L)' 'MNYTREQLIDALVAEYDYLCHDDFDPDVDLTTEEYREMLKEMTYDELVEETSTGEGYTFDEFMNNWG' A
#
# COMPACT_ATOMS: atom_id res chain seq x y z
N MET A 1 16.06 1.03 8.25
CA MET A 1 15.21 0.20 9.11
C MET A 1 14.53 -0.87 8.31
N ASN A 2 14.37 -2.05 8.90
CA ASN A 2 13.71 -3.15 8.23
C ASN A 2 12.26 -3.23 8.65
N TYR A 3 11.37 -3.36 7.68
CA TYR A 3 9.94 -3.50 7.93
C TYR A 3 9.51 -4.90 7.51
N THR A 4 8.47 -5.42 8.17
CA THR A 4 7.91 -6.73 7.81
C THR A 4 6.95 -6.58 6.63
N ARG A 5 6.64 -7.71 5.99
CA ARG A 5 5.63 -7.71 4.92
C ARG A 5 4.30 -7.15 5.41
N GLU A 6 3.90 -7.52 6.62
CA GLU A 6 2.66 -7.02 7.19
C GLU A 6 2.65 -5.50 7.34
N GLN A 7 3.77 -4.94 7.77
CA GLN A 7 3.90 -3.49 7.89
C GLN A 7 3.76 -2.81 6.54
N LEU A 8 4.38 -3.37 5.50
CA LEU A 8 4.26 -2.84 4.14
C LEU A 8 2.83 -2.94 3.63
N ILE A 9 2.19 -4.07 3.84
CA ILE A 9 0.82 -4.29 3.41
C ILE A 9 -0.13 -3.32 4.12
N ASP A 10 0.03 -3.18 5.44
CA ASP A 10 -0.81 -2.25 6.21
C ASP A 10 -0.64 -0.82 5.73
N ALA A 11 0.59 -0.40 5.45
CA ALA A 11 0.85 0.95 4.97
C ALA A 11 0.24 1.19 3.58
N LEU A 12 0.38 0.22 2.69
CA LEU A 12 -0.19 0.33 1.34
C LEU A 12 -1.72 0.35 1.38
N VAL A 13 -2.32 -0.47 2.22
CA VAL A 13 -3.77 -0.49 2.39
C VAL A 13 -4.26 0.84 2.96
N ALA A 14 -3.55 1.40 3.92
CA ALA A 14 -3.90 2.70 4.50
C ALA A 14 -3.88 3.81 3.45
N GLU A 15 -2.85 3.83 2.60
CA GLU A 15 -2.77 4.79 1.51
C GLU A 15 -3.91 4.59 0.51
N TYR A 16 -4.16 3.35 0.14
CA TYR A 16 -5.23 3.02 -0.80
C TYR A 16 -6.59 3.48 -0.28
N ASP A 17 -6.87 3.21 0.98
CA ASP A 17 -8.12 3.63 1.62
C ASP A 17 -8.25 5.15 1.62
N TYR A 18 -7.17 5.85 1.90
CA TYR A 18 -7.16 7.31 1.87
C TYR A 18 -7.46 7.85 0.48
N LEU A 19 -6.83 7.28 -0.55
CA LEU A 19 -7.01 7.72 -1.93
C LEU A 19 -8.40 7.43 -2.45
N CYS A 20 -9.02 6.34 -2.00
CA CYS A 20 -10.34 5.91 -2.47
C CYS A 20 -11.49 6.41 -1.58
N HIS A 21 -11.18 7.21 -0.57
CA HIS A 21 -12.16 7.61 0.43
C HIS A 21 -13.37 8.35 -0.18
N ASP A 22 -13.12 9.25 -1.12
CA ASP A 22 -14.17 10.08 -1.72
C ASP A 22 -14.70 9.54 -3.06
N ASP A 23 -13.88 8.76 -3.76
CA ASP A 23 -14.18 8.34 -5.14
C ASP A 23 -14.22 6.82 -5.31
N PHE A 24 -14.55 6.09 -4.25
CA PHE A 24 -14.61 4.64 -4.33
C PHE A 24 -15.78 4.18 -5.22
N ASP A 25 -15.46 3.35 -6.20
CA ASP A 25 -16.43 2.75 -7.10
C ASP A 25 -16.33 1.22 -6.99
N PRO A 26 -17.31 0.56 -6.35
CA PRO A 26 -17.21 -0.89 -6.12
C PRO A 26 -17.23 -1.73 -7.40
N ASP A 27 -17.64 -1.14 -8.53
CA ASP A 27 -17.64 -1.86 -9.80
C ASP A 27 -16.28 -1.88 -10.49
N VAL A 28 -15.43 -0.89 -10.22
CA VAL A 28 -14.12 -0.73 -10.85
C VAL A 28 -12.96 -0.85 -9.87
N ASP A 29 -13.17 -0.41 -8.63
CA ASP A 29 -12.12 -0.37 -7.63
C ASP A 29 -12.22 -1.57 -6.68
N LEU A 30 -11.07 -2.03 -6.21
CA LEU A 30 -11.01 -3.10 -5.22
C LEU A 30 -11.39 -2.55 -3.84
N THR A 31 -12.04 -3.37 -3.03
CA THR A 31 -12.20 -3.02 -1.62
C THR A 31 -10.83 -3.10 -0.93
N THR A 32 -10.73 -2.52 0.27
CA THR A 32 -9.47 -2.60 1.01
C THR A 32 -9.11 -4.05 1.33
N GLU A 33 -10.11 -4.90 1.57
CA GLU A 33 -9.87 -6.31 1.81
C GLU A 33 -9.33 -7.02 0.57
N GLU A 34 -9.91 -6.75 -0.58
CA GLU A 34 -9.45 -7.32 -1.84
C GLU A 34 -8.03 -6.86 -2.17
N TYR A 35 -7.76 -5.59 -1.96
CA TYR A 35 -6.43 -5.04 -2.19
C TYR A 35 -5.40 -5.70 -1.27
N ARG A 36 -5.75 -5.87 0.01
CA ARG A 36 -4.87 -6.54 0.97
C ARG A 36 -4.56 -7.98 0.54
N GLU A 37 -5.57 -8.69 0.06
CA GLU A 37 -5.36 -10.06 -0.42
C GLU A 37 -4.42 -10.10 -1.62
N MET A 38 -4.55 -9.14 -2.53
CA MET A 38 -3.63 -9.03 -3.65
C MET A 38 -2.20 -8.79 -3.18
N LEU A 39 -2.03 -7.89 -2.20
CA LEU A 39 -0.70 -7.57 -1.66
C LEU A 39 -0.05 -8.77 -0.96
N LYS A 40 -0.86 -9.63 -0.33
CA LYS A 40 -0.34 -10.81 0.35
C LYS A 40 0.33 -11.80 -0.60
N GLU A 41 -0.05 -11.78 -1.87
CA GLU A 41 0.54 -12.65 -2.88
C GLU A 41 1.82 -12.08 -3.48
N MET A 42 2.12 -10.82 -3.21
CA MET A 42 3.32 -10.18 -3.72
C MET A 42 4.54 -10.52 -2.88
N THR A 43 5.70 -10.51 -3.53
CA THR A 43 6.97 -10.71 -2.81
C THR A 43 7.32 -9.44 -2.04
N TYR A 44 8.25 -9.56 -1.11
CA TYR A 44 8.74 -8.41 -0.35
C TYR A 44 9.28 -7.32 -1.28
N ASP A 45 10.05 -7.72 -2.28
CA ASP A 45 10.63 -6.78 -3.25
C ASP A 45 9.55 -6.03 -4.03
N GLU A 46 8.49 -6.73 -4.41
CA GLU A 46 7.37 -6.10 -5.11
C GLU A 46 6.65 -5.10 -4.21
N LEU A 47 6.48 -5.44 -2.94
CA LEU A 47 5.85 -4.53 -1.98
C LEU A 47 6.69 -3.27 -1.78
N VAL A 48 8.01 -3.42 -1.69
CA VAL A 48 8.91 -2.28 -1.56
C VAL A 48 8.80 -1.37 -2.80
N GLU A 49 8.73 -1.96 -3.98
CA GLU A 49 8.56 -1.19 -5.21
C GLU A 49 7.25 -0.41 -5.21
N GLU A 50 6.17 -1.02 -4.73
CA GLU A 50 4.88 -0.32 -4.62
C GLU A 50 4.95 0.88 -3.70
N THR A 51 5.70 0.80 -2.61
CA THR A 51 5.86 1.93 -1.70
C THR A 51 6.73 3.04 -2.27
N SER A 52 7.58 2.73 -3.24
CA SER A 52 8.57 3.64 -3.78
C SER A 52 8.17 4.25 -5.13
N THR A 53 6.94 4.06 -5.59
CA THR A 53 6.53 4.49 -6.93
C THR A 53 6.16 5.97 -7.01
N GLY A 54 5.96 6.65 -5.89
CA GLY A 54 5.60 8.06 -5.90
C GLY A 54 6.80 8.96 -6.13
N GLU A 55 6.63 10.04 -6.88
CA GLU A 55 7.69 11.02 -7.07
C GLU A 55 8.03 11.69 -5.74
N GLY A 56 9.30 11.76 -5.41
CA GLY A 56 9.78 12.38 -4.19
C GLY A 56 9.66 11.51 -2.95
N TYR A 57 9.13 10.29 -3.09
CA TYR A 57 9.05 9.37 -1.97
C TYR A 57 10.22 8.42 -1.96
N THR A 58 10.81 8.26 -0.78
CA THR A 58 11.65 7.12 -0.50
C THR A 58 10.84 6.10 0.28
N PHE A 59 11.35 4.88 0.37
CA PHE A 59 10.71 3.84 1.16
C PHE A 59 10.51 4.28 2.62
N ASP A 60 11.54 4.90 3.19
CA ASP A 60 11.48 5.36 4.58
C ASP A 60 10.42 6.45 4.78
N GLU A 61 10.32 7.38 3.84
CA GLU A 61 9.32 8.44 3.92
C GLU A 61 7.90 7.88 3.84
N PHE A 62 7.69 6.93 2.96
CA PHE A 62 6.40 6.27 2.83
C PHE A 62 6.01 5.62 4.15
N MET A 63 6.92 4.87 4.75
CA MET A 63 6.62 4.16 5.99
C MET A 63 6.42 5.11 7.17
N ASN A 64 7.07 6.26 7.17
CA ASN A 64 6.85 7.28 8.18
C ASN A 64 5.45 7.87 8.10
N ASN A 65 4.89 7.96 6.90
CA ASN A 65 3.56 8.54 6.70
C ASN A 65 2.43 7.53 6.91
N TRP A 66 2.65 6.29 6.53
CA TRP A 66 1.59 5.30 6.45
C TRP A 66 1.80 4.06 7.32
N GLY A 67 3.03 3.85 7.72
CA GLY A 67 3.38 2.69 8.58
C GLY A 67 3.20 2.96 10.09
#